data_179612ef86e40eb74d137ba8c5e29917
#
_entry.id   179612ef86e40eb74d137ba8c5e29917
#
_cell.length_a   1.000
_cell.length_b   1.000
_cell.length_c   1.000
_cell.angle_alpha   90.00
_cell.angle_beta   90.00
_cell.angle_gamma   90.00
#
_symmetry.space_group_name_H-M   'P 1'
#
loop_
_entity.id
_entity.type
_entity.pdbx_description
1 polymer ?
#
loop_
_entity_poly.entity_id
_entity_poly.type
_entity_poly.pdbx_seq_one_letter_code
_entity_poly.pdbx_strand_id
1 'polypeptide(L)'
;RKMRGMRNHIFALSAPIRGDINQAKYNAYFLQTAWQAKNRGYDVLLLTGEDAVADIRRVTQSNLVDGVVLLDIEEHDERTAQAGSYSKPCVAIGYPAEHEGCACVDIDFATAGRMAVDCLYSKGHRSAMFLRDNETDYDRGSGYVLLFRKALLERAEELGMTIHESSKHRDDRFDAAEFVRELRSLDERPTAIVNQANANVLKLVLQQLQASGLRVPDDISVLSCGTYFEGELMPQPITEMPVMPQELCSKAVDLLVDAIDEHRDIKGLVELSAPVMHSRGSVTKVGDV
;
A
#
# COMPACT_ATOMS: atom_id res chain seq x y z
N ARG A 1 -2.45 -2.01 -46.43
CA ARG A 1 -1.52 -2.69 -45.46
C ARG A 1 -1.20 -1.66 -44.40
N LYS A 2 -1.97 -1.64 -43.28
CA LYS A 2 -1.61 -0.80 -42.12
C LYS A 2 -0.25 -1.29 -41.63
N MET A 3 0.76 -0.44 -41.64
CA MET A 3 2.03 -0.72 -40.99
C MET A 3 1.72 -1.01 -39.52
N ARG A 4 1.94 -2.24 -39.06
CA ARG A 4 1.98 -2.57 -37.62
C ARG A 4 3.04 -1.65 -37.04
N GLY A 5 2.65 -0.75 -36.14
CA GLY A 5 3.60 0.10 -35.42
C GLY A 5 4.70 -0.80 -34.81
N MET A 6 5.94 -0.42 -35.04
CA MET A 6 7.09 -1.16 -34.54
C MET A 6 7.00 -1.16 -33.00
N ARG A 7 6.91 -2.34 -32.38
CA ARG A 7 6.95 -2.50 -30.92
C ARG A 7 8.39 -2.50 -30.46
N ASN A 8 8.68 -1.80 -29.40
CA ASN A 8 10.03 -1.77 -28.81
C ASN A 8 10.19 -2.77 -27.68
N HIS A 9 9.11 -3.37 -27.21
CA HIS A 9 9.09 -4.28 -26.06
C HIS A 9 9.66 -3.64 -24.78
N ILE A 10 9.31 -2.37 -24.55
CA ILE A 10 9.72 -1.62 -23.36
C ILE A 10 8.49 -0.99 -22.71
N PHE A 11 8.34 -1.19 -21.41
CA PHE A 11 7.43 -0.43 -20.56
C PHE A 11 8.17 0.68 -19.82
N ALA A 12 7.58 1.86 -19.73
CA ALA A 12 8.03 2.88 -18.80
C ALA A 12 7.48 2.58 -17.40
N LEU A 13 8.30 2.76 -16.39
CA LEU A 13 7.91 2.72 -14.99
C LEU A 13 8.15 4.11 -14.41
N SER A 14 7.06 4.82 -14.10
CA SER A 14 7.13 6.15 -13.48
C SER A 14 7.00 6.02 -11.98
N ALA A 15 8.07 6.35 -11.27
CA ALA A 15 8.10 6.39 -9.82
C ALA A 15 9.04 7.51 -9.37
N PRO A 16 8.55 8.55 -8.67
CA PRO A 16 9.41 9.61 -8.19
C PRO A 16 10.41 9.06 -7.18
N ILE A 17 11.71 9.33 -7.41
CA ILE A 17 12.76 8.98 -6.45
C ILE A 17 13.02 10.18 -5.55
N ARG A 18 12.78 10.02 -4.27
CA ARG A 18 12.98 11.02 -3.22
C ARG A 18 13.88 10.44 -2.12
N GLY A 19 14.57 11.33 -1.40
CA GLY A 19 15.46 10.93 -0.30
C GLY A 19 14.76 10.33 0.91
N ASP A 20 13.44 10.51 1.03
CA ASP A 20 12.58 10.08 2.14
C ASP A 20 11.75 8.83 1.84
N ILE A 21 12.03 8.15 0.73
CA ILE A 21 11.30 6.94 0.34
C ILE A 21 11.67 5.72 1.21
N ASN A 22 10.70 4.85 1.43
CA ASN A 22 10.96 3.51 1.95
C ASN A 22 11.59 2.64 0.86
N GLN A 23 12.93 2.50 0.89
CA GLN A 23 13.67 1.75 -0.12
C GLN A 23 13.21 0.30 -0.27
N ALA A 24 12.90 -0.37 0.83
CA ALA A 24 12.47 -1.77 0.78
C ALA A 24 11.15 -1.93 -0.02
N LYS A 25 10.20 -1.02 0.21
CA LYS A 25 8.93 -0.97 -0.54
C LYS A 25 9.17 -0.72 -2.03
N TYR A 26 9.96 0.29 -2.38
CA TYR A 26 10.27 0.61 -3.78
C TYR A 26 11.00 -0.53 -4.47
N ASN A 27 12.01 -1.11 -3.82
CA ASN A 27 12.75 -2.23 -4.38
C ASN A 27 11.84 -3.42 -4.68
N ALA A 28 10.87 -3.72 -3.81
CA ALA A 28 9.91 -4.79 -4.04
C ALA A 28 9.08 -4.54 -5.31
N TYR A 29 8.52 -3.34 -5.47
CA TYR A 29 7.73 -3.00 -6.66
C TYR A 29 8.57 -2.91 -7.93
N PHE A 30 9.76 -2.32 -7.89
CA PHE A 30 10.65 -2.22 -9.04
C PHE A 30 11.09 -3.60 -9.54
N LEU A 31 11.53 -4.46 -8.62
CA LEU A 31 11.94 -5.81 -8.96
C LEU A 31 10.78 -6.63 -9.52
N GLN A 32 9.61 -6.56 -8.89
CA GLN A 32 8.44 -7.30 -9.36
C GLN A 32 7.94 -6.79 -10.70
N THR A 33 7.92 -5.48 -10.94
CA THR A 33 7.54 -4.92 -12.25
C THR A 33 8.50 -5.41 -13.33
N ALA A 34 9.81 -5.35 -13.08
CA ALA A 34 10.82 -5.82 -14.02
C ALA A 34 10.71 -7.32 -14.29
N TRP A 35 10.48 -8.12 -13.25
CA TRP A 35 10.30 -9.57 -13.36
C TRP A 35 9.05 -9.95 -14.18
N GLN A 36 7.92 -9.31 -13.89
CA GLN A 36 6.67 -9.57 -14.59
C GLN A 36 6.74 -9.10 -16.06
N ALA A 37 7.37 -7.95 -16.33
CA ALA A 37 7.61 -7.47 -17.69
C ALA A 37 8.51 -8.46 -18.47
N LYS A 38 9.63 -8.88 -17.87
CA LYS A 38 10.56 -9.86 -18.47
C LYS A 38 9.85 -11.16 -18.85
N ASN A 39 8.98 -11.68 -17.99
CA ASN A 39 8.24 -12.93 -18.26
C ASN A 39 7.30 -12.81 -19.46
N ARG A 40 6.99 -11.58 -19.89
CA ARG A 40 6.13 -11.28 -21.06
C ARG A 40 6.92 -10.70 -22.23
N GLY A 41 8.25 -10.76 -22.16
CA GLY A 41 9.14 -10.31 -23.24
C GLY A 41 9.33 -8.79 -23.34
N TYR A 42 9.20 -8.07 -22.21
CA TYR A 42 9.39 -6.63 -22.13
C TYR A 42 10.53 -6.26 -21.20
N ASP A 43 11.25 -5.21 -21.56
CA ASP A 43 12.17 -4.51 -20.67
C ASP A 43 11.45 -3.34 -19.96
N VAL A 44 12.10 -2.76 -18.94
CA VAL A 44 11.57 -1.64 -18.17
C VAL A 44 12.51 -0.45 -18.21
N LEU A 45 11.97 0.69 -18.61
CA LEU A 45 12.64 1.99 -18.54
C LEU A 45 12.13 2.76 -17.32
N LEU A 46 12.98 2.98 -16.33
CA LEU A 46 12.63 3.74 -15.14
C LEU A 46 12.68 5.25 -15.41
N LEU A 47 11.56 5.94 -15.20
CA LEU A 47 11.43 7.39 -15.28
C LEU A 47 11.45 7.99 -13.88
N THR A 48 12.43 8.83 -13.60
CA THR A 48 12.70 9.39 -12.26
C THR A 48 12.74 10.91 -12.22
N GLY A 49 12.40 11.56 -13.34
CA GLY A 49 12.42 13.02 -13.44
C GLY A 49 11.37 13.69 -12.54
N GLU A 50 11.62 14.94 -12.18
CA GLU A 50 10.70 15.75 -11.35
C GLU A 50 9.39 16.06 -12.07
N ASP A 51 9.43 16.30 -13.38
CA ASP A 51 8.24 16.45 -14.21
C ASP A 51 7.84 15.11 -14.83
N ALA A 52 7.16 14.28 -14.04
CA ALA A 52 6.77 12.96 -14.46
C ALA A 52 5.82 12.95 -15.66
N VAL A 53 4.89 13.90 -15.76
CA VAL A 53 3.95 14.02 -16.90
C VAL A 53 4.71 14.33 -18.19
N ALA A 54 5.64 15.27 -18.16
CA ALA A 54 6.47 15.60 -19.32
C ALA A 54 7.33 14.41 -19.77
N ASP A 55 7.93 13.69 -18.82
CA ASP A 55 8.72 12.50 -19.11
C ASP A 55 7.88 11.39 -19.75
N ILE A 56 6.70 11.12 -19.22
CA ILE A 56 5.78 10.11 -19.78
C ILE A 56 5.36 10.53 -21.21
N ARG A 57 4.99 11.78 -21.42
CA ARG A 57 4.65 12.28 -22.76
C ARG A 57 5.81 12.12 -23.75
N ARG A 58 7.02 12.48 -23.35
CA ARG A 58 8.22 12.36 -24.18
C ARG A 58 8.44 10.93 -24.64
N VAL A 59 8.44 9.95 -23.76
CA VAL A 59 8.74 8.56 -24.10
C VAL A 59 7.59 7.86 -24.84
N THR A 60 6.35 8.25 -24.59
CA THR A 60 5.19 7.68 -25.29
C THR A 60 5.02 8.29 -26.70
N GLN A 61 5.20 9.59 -26.87
CA GLN A 61 5.10 10.27 -28.16
C GLN A 61 6.23 9.90 -29.12
N SER A 62 7.43 9.69 -28.60
CA SER A 62 8.59 9.22 -29.39
C SER A 62 8.52 7.74 -29.74
N ASN A 63 7.48 7.02 -29.32
CA ASN A 63 7.36 5.57 -29.43
C ASN A 63 8.53 4.79 -28.80
N LEU A 64 9.21 5.37 -27.82
CA LEU A 64 10.29 4.67 -27.11
C LEU A 64 9.76 3.50 -26.28
N VAL A 65 8.56 3.66 -25.72
CA VAL A 65 7.90 2.64 -24.91
C VAL A 65 6.54 2.25 -25.49
N ASP A 66 6.06 1.06 -25.16
CA ASP A 66 4.77 0.52 -25.62
C ASP A 66 3.64 0.69 -24.61
N GLY A 67 3.97 0.95 -23.35
CA GLY A 67 3.03 1.18 -22.26
C GLY A 67 3.69 1.79 -21.05
N VAL A 68 2.89 2.19 -20.08
CA VAL A 68 3.35 2.89 -18.87
C VAL A 68 2.74 2.27 -17.63
N VAL A 69 3.58 2.01 -16.62
CA VAL A 69 3.19 1.67 -15.24
C VAL A 69 3.49 2.84 -14.33
N LEU A 70 2.52 3.25 -13.54
CA LEU A 70 2.66 4.31 -12.55
C LEU A 70 2.71 3.70 -11.15
N LEU A 71 3.73 4.02 -10.38
CA LEU A 71 3.89 3.63 -8.97
C LEU A 71 3.78 4.84 -8.05
N ASP A 72 3.56 4.56 -6.77
CA ASP A 72 3.52 5.54 -5.71
C ASP A 72 2.47 6.63 -5.96
N ILE A 73 1.24 6.17 -6.09
CA ILE A 73 0.08 6.97 -6.51
C ILE A 73 -0.43 7.82 -5.35
N GLU A 74 -0.59 9.12 -5.61
CA GLU A 74 -1.27 10.06 -4.73
C GLU A 74 -2.79 10.00 -4.94
N GLU A 75 -3.57 10.47 -3.95
CA GLU A 75 -5.02 10.56 -4.05
C GLU A 75 -5.46 11.39 -5.25
N HIS A 76 -4.80 12.54 -5.46
CA HIS A 76 -4.92 13.41 -6.63
C HIS A 76 -3.60 13.40 -7.39
N ASP A 77 -3.43 12.44 -8.29
CA ASP A 77 -2.18 12.23 -9.02
C ASP A 77 -2.24 12.85 -10.41
N GLU A 78 -1.39 13.83 -10.67
CA GLU A 78 -1.36 14.50 -11.96
C GLU A 78 -1.08 13.55 -13.14
N ARG A 79 -0.25 12.53 -12.91
CA ARG A 79 0.07 11.52 -13.94
C ARG A 79 -1.17 10.74 -14.37
N THR A 80 -2.07 10.38 -13.45
CA THR A 80 -3.32 9.69 -13.77
C THR A 80 -4.37 10.64 -14.31
N ALA A 81 -4.45 11.87 -13.81
CA ALA A 81 -5.35 12.90 -14.33
C ALA A 81 -5.06 13.22 -15.82
N GLN A 82 -3.80 13.18 -16.22
CA GLN A 82 -3.35 13.42 -17.59
C GLN A 82 -3.27 12.15 -18.46
N ALA A 83 -3.55 10.97 -17.92
CA ALA A 83 -3.29 9.70 -18.60
C ALA A 83 -4.07 9.53 -19.91
N GLY A 84 -5.26 10.12 -20.02
CA GLY A 84 -6.05 10.12 -21.26
C GLY A 84 -5.36 10.80 -22.44
N SER A 85 -4.37 11.65 -22.19
CA SER A 85 -3.58 12.34 -23.21
C SER A 85 -2.33 11.58 -23.66
N TYR A 86 -1.96 10.50 -23.00
CA TYR A 86 -0.80 9.70 -23.38
C TYR A 86 -1.11 8.87 -24.63
N SER A 87 -0.13 8.75 -25.52
CA SER A 87 -0.29 8.01 -26.77
C SER A 87 -0.15 6.49 -26.63
N LYS A 88 0.08 6.01 -25.42
CA LYS A 88 0.24 4.60 -25.08
C LYS A 88 -0.64 4.23 -23.88
N PRO A 89 -1.03 2.94 -23.74
CA PRO A 89 -1.79 2.49 -22.58
C PRO A 89 -1.03 2.72 -21.27
N CYS A 90 -1.78 3.04 -20.21
CA CYS A 90 -1.25 3.39 -18.91
C CYS A 90 -2.00 2.61 -17.82
N VAL A 91 -1.26 2.03 -16.88
CA VAL A 91 -1.80 1.36 -15.68
C VAL A 91 -1.18 1.98 -14.43
N ALA A 92 -2.02 2.37 -13.49
CA ALA A 92 -1.60 2.79 -12.16
C ALA A 92 -1.67 1.59 -11.19
N ILE A 93 -0.61 1.38 -10.42
CA ILE A 93 -0.67 0.54 -9.22
C ILE A 93 -1.03 1.46 -8.07
N GLY A 94 -2.31 1.62 -7.85
CA GLY A 94 -2.96 2.56 -6.96
C GLY A 94 -4.37 2.88 -7.42
N TYR A 95 -5.14 3.55 -6.56
CA TYR A 95 -6.53 3.93 -6.85
C TYR A 95 -6.75 5.42 -6.56
N PRO A 96 -6.33 6.32 -7.48
CA PRO A 96 -6.48 7.76 -7.34
C PRO A 96 -7.90 8.22 -7.65
N ALA A 97 -8.23 9.45 -7.27
CA ALA A 97 -9.52 10.06 -7.55
C ALA A 97 -9.74 10.24 -9.06
N GLU A 98 -8.73 10.74 -9.78
CA GLU A 98 -8.77 10.94 -11.24
C GLU A 98 -8.08 9.74 -11.92
N HIS A 99 -8.87 8.84 -12.52
CA HIS A 99 -8.36 7.60 -13.15
C HIS A 99 -9.05 7.22 -14.46
N GLU A 100 -9.86 8.10 -15.04
CA GLU A 100 -10.64 7.78 -16.23
C GLU A 100 -9.78 7.50 -17.46
N GLY A 101 -8.55 8.01 -17.49
CA GLY A 101 -7.61 7.88 -18.62
C GLY A 101 -6.66 6.69 -18.53
N CYS A 102 -6.71 5.91 -17.45
CA CYS A 102 -5.84 4.75 -17.23
C CYS A 102 -6.61 3.59 -16.60
N ALA A 103 -5.98 2.42 -16.55
CA ALA A 103 -6.42 1.34 -15.67
C ALA A 103 -5.80 1.50 -14.29
N CYS A 104 -6.49 0.99 -13.27
CA CYS A 104 -6.00 0.94 -11.90
C CYS A 104 -6.01 -0.50 -11.40
N VAL A 105 -4.93 -0.93 -10.77
CA VAL A 105 -4.84 -2.15 -9.98
C VAL A 105 -4.35 -1.79 -8.59
N ASP A 106 -5.00 -2.31 -7.56
CA ASP A 106 -4.56 -2.10 -6.18
C ASP A 106 -5.19 -3.14 -5.26
N ILE A 107 -4.74 -3.15 -4.00
CA ILE A 107 -5.51 -3.76 -2.91
C ILE A 107 -6.65 -2.81 -2.57
N ASP A 108 -7.80 -3.35 -2.21
CA ASP A 108 -8.90 -2.57 -1.65
C ASP A 108 -8.58 -2.13 -0.22
N PHE A 109 -7.82 -1.04 -0.09
CA PHE A 109 -7.39 -0.53 1.21
C PHE A 109 -8.54 -0.01 2.07
N ALA A 110 -9.62 0.46 1.46
CA ALA A 110 -10.83 0.84 2.21
C ALA A 110 -11.47 -0.39 2.86
N THR A 111 -11.59 -1.49 2.13
CA THR A 111 -12.05 -2.77 2.68
C THR A 111 -11.10 -3.29 3.76
N ALA A 112 -9.79 -3.16 3.58
CA ALA A 112 -8.81 -3.54 4.61
C ALA A 112 -9.01 -2.77 5.92
N GLY A 113 -9.25 -1.46 5.85
CA GLY A 113 -9.57 -0.64 7.02
C GLY A 113 -10.83 -1.12 7.76
N ARG A 114 -11.90 -1.41 7.04
CA ARG A 114 -13.13 -1.96 7.62
C ARG A 114 -12.92 -3.34 8.22
N MET A 115 -12.22 -4.25 7.52
CA MET A 115 -11.92 -5.59 7.99
C MET A 115 -11.08 -5.58 9.28
N ALA A 116 -10.16 -4.66 9.42
CA ALA A 116 -9.36 -4.50 10.64
C ALA A 116 -10.26 -4.21 11.86
N VAL A 117 -11.17 -3.27 11.72
CA VAL A 117 -12.15 -2.95 12.78
C VAL A 117 -13.08 -4.13 13.06
N ASP A 118 -13.67 -4.73 12.02
CA ASP A 118 -14.60 -5.85 12.17
C ASP A 118 -13.94 -7.04 12.86
N CYS A 119 -12.69 -7.34 12.53
CA CYS A 119 -11.92 -8.41 13.18
C CYS A 119 -11.78 -8.17 14.69
N LEU A 120 -11.38 -6.98 15.08
CA LEU A 120 -11.18 -6.62 16.49
C LEU A 120 -12.51 -6.53 17.23
N TYR A 121 -13.50 -5.89 16.63
CA TYR A 121 -14.82 -5.72 17.24
C TYR A 121 -15.50 -7.06 17.51
N SER A 122 -15.44 -8.00 16.56
CA SER A 122 -16.01 -9.35 16.72
C SER A 122 -15.38 -10.17 17.84
N LYS A 123 -14.15 -9.81 18.26
CA LYS A 123 -13.41 -10.42 19.36
C LYS A 123 -13.57 -9.66 20.68
N GLY A 124 -14.47 -8.70 20.74
CA GLY A 124 -14.81 -7.94 21.95
C GLY A 124 -13.96 -6.69 22.19
N HIS A 125 -13.03 -6.36 21.31
CA HIS A 125 -12.28 -5.10 21.43
C HIS A 125 -13.22 -3.90 21.19
N ARG A 126 -13.06 -2.86 21.98
CA ARG A 126 -13.82 -1.59 21.89
C ARG A 126 -12.92 -0.36 21.79
N SER A 127 -11.62 -0.57 21.97
CA SER A 127 -10.59 0.46 21.85
C SER A 127 -9.33 -0.12 21.25
N ALA A 128 -8.77 0.56 20.25
CA ALA A 128 -7.50 0.20 19.64
C ALA A 128 -6.62 1.42 19.41
N MET A 129 -5.30 1.20 19.45
CA MET A 129 -4.30 2.18 19.03
C MET A 129 -3.98 1.94 17.56
N PHE A 130 -4.12 2.98 16.72
CA PHE A 130 -3.72 2.93 15.32
C PHE A 130 -2.29 3.43 15.18
N LEU A 131 -1.36 2.53 14.93
CA LEU A 131 0.02 2.85 14.57
C LEU A 131 0.05 3.29 13.11
N ARG A 132 0.14 4.59 12.92
CA ARG A 132 0.09 5.26 11.60
C ARG A 132 1.30 4.88 10.76
N ASP A 133 1.16 5.03 9.45
CA ASP A 133 2.30 4.95 8.53
C ASP A 133 3.15 6.24 8.60
N ASN A 134 4.26 6.23 7.88
CA ASN A 134 5.20 7.34 7.79
C ASN A 134 4.50 8.66 7.41
N GLU A 135 4.73 9.72 8.18
CA GLU A 135 4.06 11.02 7.96
C GLU A 135 4.37 11.61 6.59
N THR A 136 5.52 11.29 5.99
CA THR A 136 5.82 11.73 4.62
C THR A 136 4.82 11.23 3.59
N ASP A 137 4.23 10.05 3.80
CA ASP A 137 3.19 9.50 2.92
C ASP A 137 1.86 10.25 3.07
N TYR A 138 1.51 10.67 4.28
CA TYR A 138 0.34 11.53 4.51
C TYR A 138 0.55 12.94 3.97
N ASP A 139 1.70 13.56 4.22
CA ASP A 139 2.04 14.91 3.74
C ASP A 139 1.98 15.00 2.21
N ARG A 140 2.33 13.93 1.54
CA ARG A 140 2.34 13.79 0.10
C ARG A 140 0.95 13.47 -0.49
N GLY A 141 0.00 13.06 0.33
CA GLY A 141 -1.32 12.62 -0.11
C GLY A 141 -1.30 11.22 -0.75
N SER A 142 -0.44 10.31 -0.27
CA SER A 142 -0.40 8.94 -0.75
C SER A 142 -1.75 8.26 -0.61
N GLY A 143 -2.29 7.71 -1.70
CA GLY A 143 -3.67 7.24 -1.76
C GLY A 143 -3.96 6.10 -0.79
N TYR A 144 -3.05 5.15 -0.65
CA TYR A 144 -3.30 3.96 0.17
C TYR A 144 -3.41 4.29 1.68
N VAL A 145 -2.59 5.21 2.21
CA VAL A 145 -2.67 5.59 3.63
C VAL A 145 -3.96 6.36 3.93
N LEU A 146 -4.39 7.21 3.01
CA LEU A 146 -5.62 7.98 3.16
C LEU A 146 -6.87 7.11 3.10
N LEU A 147 -6.94 6.20 2.13
CA LEU A 147 -8.07 5.26 1.97
C LEU A 147 -8.22 4.34 3.18
N PHE A 148 -7.12 3.75 3.64
CA PHE A 148 -7.13 2.86 4.80
C PHE A 148 -7.56 3.60 6.07
N ARG A 149 -6.92 4.73 6.37
CA ARG A 149 -7.20 5.52 7.57
C ARG A 149 -8.67 5.97 7.61
N LYS A 150 -9.16 6.52 6.51
CA LYS A 150 -10.55 6.98 6.41
C LYS A 150 -11.53 5.84 6.70
N ALA A 151 -11.38 4.70 6.04
CA ALA A 151 -12.27 3.57 6.22
C ALA A 151 -12.18 2.95 7.62
N LEU A 152 -10.98 2.89 8.21
CA LEU A 152 -10.75 2.45 9.59
C LEU A 152 -11.54 3.32 10.58
N LEU A 153 -11.41 4.63 10.49
CA LEU A 153 -12.06 5.57 11.41
C LEU A 153 -13.58 5.59 11.23
N GLU A 154 -14.07 5.62 10.00
CA GLU A 154 -15.51 5.57 9.70
C GLU A 154 -16.15 4.28 10.23
N ARG A 155 -15.52 3.13 9.99
CA ARG A 155 -16.04 1.85 10.47
C ARG A 155 -16.03 1.75 12.00
N ALA A 156 -15.00 2.27 12.64
CA ALA A 156 -14.92 2.31 14.09
C ALA A 156 -16.05 3.17 14.68
N GLU A 157 -16.32 4.33 14.09
CA GLU A 157 -17.43 5.19 14.50
C GLU A 157 -18.79 4.49 14.35
N GLU A 158 -19.03 3.83 13.21
CA GLU A 158 -20.26 3.06 12.97
C GLU A 158 -20.52 1.98 14.04
N LEU A 159 -19.46 1.34 14.53
CA LEU A 159 -19.56 0.27 15.53
C LEU A 159 -19.41 0.76 16.99
N GLY A 160 -19.17 2.05 17.20
CA GLY A 160 -18.91 2.60 18.54
C GLY A 160 -17.57 2.12 19.12
N MET A 161 -16.58 1.83 18.29
CA MET A 161 -15.22 1.49 18.70
C MET A 161 -14.33 2.74 18.69
N THR A 162 -13.54 2.92 19.75
CA THR A 162 -12.62 4.05 19.84
C THR A 162 -11.28 3.73 19.20
N ILE A 163 -10.84 4.55 18.25
CA ILE A 163 -9.49 4.48 17.67
C ILE A 163 -8.67 5.67 18.18
N HIS A 164 -7.57 5.36 18.85
CA HIS A 164 -6.54 6.33 19.22
C HIS A 164 -5.45 6.31 18.16
N GLU A 165 -5.25 7.40 17.45
CA GLU A 165 -4.17 7.49 16.48
C GLU A 165 -2.85 7.77 17.20
N SER A 166 -1.79 7.07 16.82
CA SER A 166 -0.45 7.35 17.31
C SER A 166 0.01 8.76 16.90
N SER A 167 0.95 9.31 17.65
CA SER A 167 1.65 10.54 17.24
C SER A 167 2.25 10.37 15.85
N LYS A 168 2.33 11.47 15.12
CA LYS A 168 2.95 11.53 13.79
C LYS A 168 4.44 11.20 13.91
N HIS A 169 4.93 10.38 12.99
CA HIS A 169 6.35 10.02 12.98
C HIS A 169 6.91 9.92 11.57
N ARG A 170 8.22 10.02 11.47
CA ARG A 170 9.00 9.62 10.31
C ARG A 170 9.74 8.33 10.65
N ASP A 171 9.81 7.40 9.72
CA ASP A 171 10.38 6.07 9.97
C ASP A 171 11.82 6.12 10.48
N ASP A 172 12.62 7.07 10.00
CA ASP A 172 14.00 7.28 10.41
C ASP A 172 14.16 7.86 11.83
N ARG A 173 13.07 8.32 12.44
CA ARG A 173 13.02 8.95 13.78
C ARG A 173 11.97 8.32 14.68
N PHE A 174 11.48 7.14 14.34
CA PHE A 174 10.47 6.46 15.16
C PHE A 174 11.04 6.02 16.50
N ASP A 175 10.37 6.40 17.58
CA ASP A 175 10.69 6.00 18.97
C ASP A 175 9.61 5.06 19.50
N ALA A 176 9.92 3.76 19.55
CA ALA A 176 9.00 2.76 20.06
C ALA A 176 8.71 2.92 21.56
N ALA A 177 9.66 3.45 22.34
CA ALA A 177 9.44 3.71 23.76
C ALA A 177 8.43 4.86 23.97
N GLU A 178 8.49 5.89 23.13
CA GLU A 178 7.51 6.97 23.12
C GLU A 178 6.12 6.45 22.76
N PHE A 179 6.01 5.63 21.72
CA PHE A 179 4.74 4.99 21.32
C PHE A 179 4.13 4.18 22.47
N VAL A 180 4.92 3.36 23.17
CA VAL A 180 4.41 2.56 24.30
C VAL A 180 4.04 3.45 25.50
N ARG A 181 4.77 4.54 25.74
CA ARG A 181 4.37 5.54 26.76
C ARG A 181 3.03 6.20 26.40
N GLU A 182 2.85 6.60 25.14
CA GLU A 182 1.60 7.14 24.63
C GLU A 182 0.44 6.16 24.83
N LEU A 183 0.62 4.89 24.41
CA LEU A 183 -0.36 3.82 24.62
C LEU A 183 -0.78 3.67 26.09
N ARG A 184 0.18 3.76 27.03
CA ARG A 184 -0.07 3.63 28.47
C ARG A 184 -0.63 4.88 29.15
N SER A 185 -0.47 6.05 28.52
CA SER A 185 -0.93 7.33 29.07
C SER A 185 -2.43 7.57 28.90
N LEU A 186 -3.10 6.76 28.07
CA LEU A 186 -4.53 6.85 27.86
C LEU A 186 -5.28 6.36 29.11
N ASP A 187 -6.34 7.06 29.50
CA ASP A 187 -7.14 6.74 30.69
C ASP A 187 -7.64 5.30 30.68
N GLU A 188 -8.08 4.84 29.51
CA GLU A 188 -8.36 3.44 29.24
C GLU A 188 -7.37 2.93 28.20
N ARG A 189 -6.45 2.07 28.60
CA ARG A 189 -5.47 1.49 27.68
C ARG A 189 -6.18 0.70 26.59
N PRO A 190 -5.90 0.99 25.31
CA PRO A 190 -6.40 0.18 24.21
C PRO A 190 -6.02 -1.30 24.35
N THR A 191 -6.92 -2.19 23.98
CA THR A 191 -6.73 -3.64 24.06
C THR A 191 -6.13 -4.24 22.79
N ALA A 192 -5.98 -3.43 21.75
CA ALA A 192 -5.41 -3.86 20.47
C ALA A 192 -4.59 -2.73 19.80
N ILE A 193 -3.69 -3.14 18.93
CA ILE A 193 -2.98 -2.26 17.99
C ILE A 193 -3.35 -2.68 16.58
N VAL A 194 -3.74 -1.70 15.76
CA VAL A 194 -3.82 -1.82 14.29
C VAL A 194 -2.58 -1.13 13.73
N ASN A 195 -1.73 -1.89 13.06
CA ASN A 195 -0.50 -1.39 12.46
C ASN A 195 -0.68 -1.12 10.97
N GLN A 196 -0.31 0.08 10.52
CA GLN A 196 -0.09 0.39 9.11
C GLN A 196 1.37 0.74 8.79
N ALA A 197 2.20 0.92 9.81
CA ALA A 197 3.62 1.18 9.63
C ALA A 197 4.35 -0.03 9.02
N ASN A 198 5.54 0.21 8.49
CA ASN A 198 6.35 -0.84 7.88
C ASN A 198 6.86 -1.88 8.90
N ALA A 199 7.38 -2.99 8.39
CA ALA A 199 7.85 -4.11 9.20
C ALA A 199 8.93 -3.74 10.23
N ASN A 200 9.83 -2.81 9.90
CA ASN A 200 10.88 -2.38 10.83
C ASN A 200 10.31 -1.61 12.02
N VAL A 201 9.38 -0.70 11.78
CA VAL A 201 8.68 0.04 12.83
C VAL A 201 7.86 -0.92 13.71
N LEU A 202 7.10 -1.83 13.10
CA LEU A 202 6.34 -2.83 13.83
C LEU A 202 7.24 -3.70 14.71
N LYS A 203 8.38 -4.15 14.20
CA LYS A 203 9.36 -4.94 14.96
C LYS A 203 9.85 -4.21 16.21
N LEU A 204 10.17 -2.92 16.08
CA LEU A 204 10.59 -2.09 17.22
C LEU A 204 9.47 -1.97 18.26
N VAL A 205 8.23 -1.79 17.82
CA VAL A 205 7.07 -1.75 18.73
C VAL A 205 6.90 -3.07 19.47
N LEU A 206 6.97 -4.20 18.78
CA LEU A 206 6.83 -5.53 19.42
C LEU A 206 7.93 -5.80 20.45
N GLN A 207 9.18 -5.42 20.14
CA GLN A 207 10.29 -5.53 21.08
C GLN A 207 10.09 -4.63 22.31
N GLN A 208 9.59 -3.42 22.12
CA GLN A 208 9.33 -2.49 23.22
C GLN A 208 8.14 -2.91 24.07
N LEU A 209 7.08 -3.47 23.49
CA LEU A 209 5.97 -4.06 24.24
C LEU A 209 6.48 -5.17 25.18
N GLN A 210 7.27 -6.09 24.64
CA GLN A 210 7.88 -7.16 25.42
C GLN A 210 8.77 -6.62 26.56
N ALA A 211 9.65 -5.67 26.25
CA ALA A 211 10.51 -5.04 27.24
C ALA A 211 9.73 -4.30 28.34
N SER A 212 8.52 -3.85 28.02
CA SER A 212 7.62 -3.16 28.94
C SER A 212 6.66 -4.10 29.70
N GLY A 213 6.80 -5.42 29.51
CA GLY A 213 5.97 -6.42 30.15
C GLY A 213 4.55 -6.56 29.57
N LEU A 214 4.32 -6.04 28.34
CA LEU A 214 3.06 -6.22 27.63
C LEU A 214 3.18 -7.39 26.65
N ARG A 215 2.48 -8.46 26.93
CA ARG A 215 2.50 -9.69 26.13
C ARG A 215 1.49 -9.59 24.99
N VAL A 216 1.93 -10.03 23.79
CA VAL A 216 1.06 -10.19 22.64
C VAL A 216 0.76 -11.69 22.46
N PRO A 217 -0.48 -12.15 22.42
CA PRO A 217 -1.74 -11.39 22.43
C PRO A 217 -2.36 -11.16 23.82
N ASP A 218 -1.77 -11.72 24.91
CA ASP A 218 -2.44 -11.85 26.22
C ASP A 218 -2.82 -10.48 26.83
N ASP A 219 -1.92 -9.50 26.75
CA ASP A 219 -2.15 -8.17 27.30
C ASP A 219 -2.62 -7.17 26.25
N ILE A 220 -2.28 -7.41 24.97
CA ILE A 220 -2.66 -6.57 23.83
C ILE A 220 -2.62 -7.37 22.53
N SER A 221 -3.70 -7.30 21.75
CA SER A 221 -3.76 -7.87 20.41
C SER A 221 -3.06 -6.98 19.39
N VAL A 222 -2.44 -7.58 18.36
CA VAL A 222 -1.78 -6.85 17.27
C VAL A 222 -2.21 -7.39 15.92
N LEU A 223 -2.73 -6.50 15.07
CA LEU A 223 -3.10 -6.76 13.68
C LEU A 223 -2.30 -5.85 12.75
N SER A 224 -1.64 -6.40 11.75
CA SER A 224 -0.86 -5.61 10.79
C SER A 224 -1.54 -5.51 9.42
N CYS A 225 -1.52 -4.31 8.87
CA CYS A 225 -1.99 -3.98 7.52
C CYS A 225 -0.92 -3.23 6.69
N GLY A 226 0.31 -3.12 7.21
CA GLY A 226 1.44 -2.42 6.57
C GLY A 226 2.62 -3.32 6.21
N THR A 227 2.47 -4.63 6.32
CA THR A 227 3.52 -5.63 6.09
C THR A 227 3.36 -6.35 4.75
N TYR A 228 4.44 -6.96 4.27
CA TYR A 228 4.56 -7.65 2.97
C TYR A 228 4.84 -9.15 3.19
N PHE A 229 4.02 -9.84 3.97
CA PHE A 229 4.25 -11.20 4.45
C PHE A 229 5.39 -11.34 5.48
N GLU A 230 5.82 -10.27 6.10
CA GLU A 230 6.82 -10.35 7.17
C GLU A 230 6.22 -10.69 8.54
N GLY A 231 4.90 -10.77 8.65
CA GLY A 231 4.22 -11.07 9.94
C GLY A 231 4.68 -12.38 10.58
N GLU A 232 5.04 -13.38 9.78
CA GLU A 232 5.59 -14.65 10.27
C GLU A 232 7.02 -14.51 10.83
N LEU A 233 7.78 -13.54 10.33
CA LEU A 233 9.18 -13.30 10.68
C LEU A 233 9.36 -12.30 11.83
N MET A 234 8.27 -11.77 12.39
CA MET A 234 8.32 -10.88 13.53
C MET A 234 8.80 -11.62 14.80
N PRO A 235 9.30 -10.90 15.84
CA PRO A 235 9.68 -11.51 17.11
C PRO A 235 8.61 -12.43 17.69
N GLN A 236 7.37 -12.12 17.37
CA GLN A 236 6.20 -12.97 17.58
C GLN A 236 5.36 -12.96 16.30
N PRO A 237 4.88 -14.12 15.81
CA PRO A 237 4.05 -14.16 14.61
C PRO A 237 2.82 -13.28 14.73
N ILE A 238 2.59 -12.42 13.71
CA ILE A 238 1.54 -11.40 13.72
C ILE A 238 0.50 -11.73 12.64
N THR A 239 -0.76 -11.66 13.03
CA THR A 239 -1.90 -11.67 12.12
C THR A 239 -1.81 -10.46 11.19
N GLU A 240 -1.88 -10.68 9.89
CA GLU A 240 -1.71 -9.60 8.91
C GLU A 240 -2.65 -9.72 7.71
N MET A 241 -2.95 -8.57 7.12
CA MET A 241 -3.44 -8.45 5.74
C MET A 241 -2.31 -7.89 4.90
N PRO A 242 -1.50 -8.77 4.25
CA PRO A 242 -0.28 -8.34 3.60
C PRO A 242 -0.54 -7.60 2.29
N VAL A 243 0.34 -6.67 1.96
CA VAL A 243 0.46 -6.10 0.62
C VAL A 243 1.19 -7.10 -0.27
N MET A 244 0.75 -7.25 -1.52
CA MET A 244 1.21 -8.27 -2.47
C MET A 244 1.79 -7.64 -3.74
N PRO A 245 3.03 -7.11 -3.73
CA PRO A 245 3.61 -6.46 -4.91
C PRO A 245 3.67 -7.37 -6.14
N GLN A 246 3.96 -8.67 -5.95
CA GLN A 246 4.01 -9.64 -7.05
C GLN A 246 2.67 -9.74 -7.79
N GLU A 247 1.57 -9.84 -7.06
CA GLU A 247 0.24 -9.95 -7.64
C GLU A 247 -0.17 -8.66 -8.37
N LEU A 248 0.04 -7.50 -7.74
CA LEU A 248 -0.30 -6.21 -8.32
C LEU A 248 0.51 -5.90 -9.58
N CYS A 249 1.81 -6.14 -9.55
CA CYS A 249 2.67 -5.96 -10.72
C CYS A 249 2.32 -6.93 -11.85
N SER A 250 1.97 -8.18 -11.53
CA SER A 250 1.51 -9.16 -12.53
C SER A 250 0.23 -8.68 -13.23
N LYS A 251 -0.76 -8.24 -12.47
CA LYS A 251 -2.02 -7.70 -13.03
C LYS A 251 -1.79 -6.46 -13.87
N ALA A 252 -0.96 -5.54 -13.41
CA ALA A 252 -0.65 -4.32 -14.15
C ALA A 252 0.00 -4.63 -15.51
N VAL A 253 0.97 -5.52 -15.53
CA VAL A 253 1.64 -5.92 -16.77
C VAL A 253 0.70 -6.69 -17.70
N ASP A 254 -0.14 -7.58 -17.17
CA ASP A 254 -1.16 -8.29 -17.97
C ASP A 254 -2.11 -7.34 -18.68
N LEU A 255 -2.60 -6.30 -17.98
CA LEU A 255 -3.46 -5.29 -18.59
C LEU A 255 -2.78 -4.52 -19.71
N LEU A 256 -1.49 -4.18 -19.56
CA LEU A 256 -0.73 -3.52 -20.63
C LEU A 256 -0.56 -4.44 -21.84
N VAL A 257 -0.24 -5.71 -21.62
CA VAL A 257 -0.09 -6.70 -22.70
C VAL A 257 -1.41 -6.89 -23.43
N ASP A 258 -2.53 -7.02 -22.71
CA ASP A 258 -3.87 -7.14 -23.29
C ASP A 258 -4.23 -5.90 -24.14
N ALA A 259 -3.91 -4.71 -23.63
CA ALA A 259 -4.13 -3.46 -24.37
C ALA A 259 -3.34 -3.40 -25.68
N ILE A 260 -2.11 -3.91 -25.68
CA ILE A 260 -1.21 -3.88 -26.84
C ILE A 260 -1.52 -4.99 -27.82
N ASP A 261 -1.67 -6.23 -27.34
CA ASP A 261 -1.80 -7.42 -28.20
C ASP A 261 -3.22 -7.59 -28.72
N GLU A 262 -4.22 -7.35 -27.90
CA GLU A 262 -5.63 -7.53 -28.22
C GLU A 262 -6.33 -6.22 -28.60
N HIS A 263 -5.60 -5.11 -28.57
CA HIS A 263 -6.16 -3.76 -28.79
C HIS A 263 -7.33 -3.44 -27.85
N ARG A 264 -7.27 -3.95 -26.62
CA ARG A 264 -8.28 -3.74 -25.60
C ARG A 264 -8.17 -2.31 -25.06
N ASP A 265 -9.30 -1.62 -24.99
CA ASP A 265 -9.38 -0.35 -24.25
C ASP A 265 -9.43 -0.64 -22.73
N ILE A 266 -8.39 -0.22 -22.02
CA ILE A 266 -8.27 -0.40 -20.57
C ILE A 266 -8.56 0.88 -19.77
N LYS A 267 -8.89 1.97 -20.43
CA LYS A 267 -9.17 3.26 -19.78
C LYS A 267 -10.37 3.15 -18.83
N GLY A 268 -10.18 3.65 -17.61
CA GLY A 268 -11.22 3.62 -16.58
C GLY A 268 -11.45 2.26 -15.93
N LEU A 269 -10.73 1.20 -16.34
CA LEU A 269 -10.81 -0.11 -15.70
C LEU A 269 -10.22 -0.05 -14.29
N VAL A 270 -10.94 -0.60 -13.31
CA VAL A 270 -10.51 -0.67 -11.91
C VAL A 270 -10.58 -2.11 -11.44
N GLU A 271 -9.44 -2.67 -11.06
CA GLU A 271 -9.32 -4.00 -10.48
C GLU A 271 -8.73 -3.90 -9.06
N LEU A 272 -9.59 -3.95 -8.06
CA LEU A 272 -9.19 -3.95 -6.66
C LEU A 272 -9.21 -5.38 -6.12
N SER A 273 -8.07 -5.84 -5.59
CA SER A 273 -7.94 -7.14 -4.95
C SER A 273 -8.49 -7.07 -3.53
N ALA A 274 -9.33 -8.04 -3.16
CA ALA A 274 -9.79 -8.16 -1.78
C ALA A 274 -8.62 -8.45 -0.83
N PRO A 275 -8.54 -7.74 0.32
CA PRO A 275 -7.56 -8.08 1.35
C PRO A 275 -7.80 -9.49 1.89
N VAL A 276 -6.71 -10.20 2.18
CA VAL A 276 -6.78 -11.55 2.77
C VAL A 276 -6.09 -11.52 4.14
N MET A 277 -6.82 -11.92 5.18
CA MET A 277 -6.28 -11.98 6.53
C MET A 277 -5.61 -13.32 6.79
N HIS A 278 -4.33 -13.28 7.16
CA HIS A 278 -3.55 -14.43 7.59
C HIS A 278 -3.46 -14.43 9.12
N SER A 279 -4.25 -15.29 9.77
CA SER A 279 -4.28 -15.39 11.22
C SER A 279 -3.05 -16.15 11.74
N ARG A 280 -2.35 -15.56 12.72
CA ARG A 280 -1.16 -16.16 13.36
C ARG A 280 -1.21 -16.12 14.89
N GLY A 281 -2.38 -15.91 15.46
CA GLY A 281 -2.60 -15.96 16.91
C GLY A 281 -2.27 -14.67 17.67
N SER A 282 -1.94 -13.56 17.00
CA SER A 282 -1.65 -12.28 17.68
C SER A 282 -2.91 -11.46 18.01
N VAL A 283 -4.08 -11.93 17.61
CA VAL A 283 -5.38 -11.31 17.89
C VAL A 283 -6.27 -12.32 18.62
N THR A 284 -6.62 -12.02 19.86
CA THR A 284 -7.46 -12.88 20.72
C THR A 284 -8.71 -12.15 21.19
N LYS A 285 -9.63 -12.88 21.79
CA LYS A 285 -10.80 -12.29 22.44
C LYS A 285 -10.38 -11.52 23.69
N VAL A 286 -11.07 -10.42 23.95
CA VAL A 286 -10.91 -9.67 25.21
C VAL A 286 -11.47 -10.52 26.34
N GLY A 287 -10.64 -10.77 27.37
CA GLY A 287 -11.04 -11.52 28.58
C GLY A 287 -10.84 -13.04 28.53
N ASP A 288 -10.31 -13.59 27.42
CA ASP A 288 -9.85 -14.99 27.36
C ASP A 288 -8.40 -15.08 27.87
N VAL A 289 -8.17 -14.81 29.18
CA VAL A 289 -6.90 -15.04 29.87
C VAL A 289 -7.16 -15.95 31.07
#